data_0d7bb80bcf4d00ba3bb556875604d2f2
#
_entry.id   0d7bb80bcf4d00ba3bb556875604d2f2
#
_cell.length_a   1.000
_cell.length_b   1.000
_cell.length_c   1.000
_cell.angle_alpha   90.00
_cell.angle_beta   90.00
_cell.angle_gamma   90.00
#
_symmetry.space_group_name_H-M   'P 1'
#
loop_
_entity.id
_entity.type
_entity.pdbx_description
1 polymer ?
#
loop_
_entity_poly.entity_id
_entity_poly.type
_entity_poly.pdbx_seq_one_letter_code
_entity_poly.pdbx_strand_id
1 'polypeptide(L)'
;TALLKEQGDEIFKDCDSIALDLDMEKETVKQVLRFAKKYNKRVYAAISNMSIAMERRDFLQQVDCFVCNQQEAGLLFSDDYDHLSPAAMREVLAANVHSANIPCMVVTMGGQGAVYARANGESGVVPAKKVDVIDTTGAGDAFFAGTVIGLTYGKNLPASCALGSRLAASVISITENVCPRFRPLEFGLDIPVLD
;
A
#
# COMPACT_ATOMS: atom_id res chain seq x y z
N THR A 1 5.29 -7.27 -20.60
CA THR A 1 6.52 -8.11 -20.55
C THR A 1 7.55 -7.74 -21.62
N ALA A 2 7.15 -7.38 -22.88
CA ALA A 2 8.10 -6.97 -23.93
C ALA A 2 8.84 -5.69 -23.53
N LEU A 3 8.13 -4.64 -23.11
CA LEU A 3 8.70 -3.38 -22.64
C LEU A 3 9.74 -3.57 -21.54
N LEU A 4 9.44 -4.42 -20.55
CA LEU A 4 10.36 -4.70 -19.44
C LEU A 4 11.64 -5.43 -19.89
N LYS A 5 11.57 -6.24 -20.96
CA LYS A 5 12.75 -6.90 -21.52
C LYS A 5 13.66 -5.92 -22.26
N GLU A 6 13.09 -4.95 -22.92
CA GLU A 6 13.82 -4.00 -23.78
C GLU A 6 14.31 -2.78 -22.98
N GLN A 7 13.48 -2.23 -22.09
CA GLN A 7 13.73 -0.96 -21.40
C GLN A 7 13.78 -1.07 -19.87
N GLY A 8 13.63 -2.28 -19.32
CA GLY A 8 13.54 -2.46 -17.87
C GLY A 8 14.75 -1.92 -17.11
N ASP A 9 15.95 -2.08 -17.65
CA ASP A 9 17.16 -1.58 -17.01
C ASP A 9 17.16 -0.02 -16.91
N GLU A 10 16.72 0.68 -17.92
CA GLU A 10 16.62 2.14 -17.90
C GLU A 10 15.53 2.61 -16.92
N ILE A 11 14.33 1.99 -16.99
CA ILE A 11 13.19 2.36 -16.15
C ILE A 11 13.53 2.18 -14.66
N PHE A 12 14.07 1.02 -14.28
CA PHE A 12 14.26 0.69 -12.86
C PHE A 12 15.54 1.24 -12.26
N LYS A 13 16.53 1.61 -13.07
CA LYS A 13 17.77 2.21 -12.59
C LYS A 13 17.54 3.57 -11.94
N ASP A 14 16.69 4.41 -12.56
CA ASP A 14 16.53 5.81 -12.21
C ASP A 14 15.28 6.11 -11.37
N CYS A 15 14.38 5.13 -11.13
CA CYS A 15 13.23 5.34 -10.27
C CYS A 15 13.60 5.41 -8.78
N ASP A 16 12.84 6.16 -7.98
CA ASP A 16 13.04 6.25 -6.52
C ASP A 16 12.45 5.02 -5.80
N SER A 17 11.27 4.59 -6.22
CA SER A 17 10.57 3.42 -5.71
C SER A 17 9.62 2.86 -6.76
N ILE A 18 9.00 1.72 -6.45
CA ILE A 18 8.09 1.01 -7.35
C ILE A 18 6.75 0.87 -6.65
N ALA A 19 5.69 1.45 -7.23
CA ALA A 19 4.31 1.14 -6.88
C ALA A 19 3.83 0.02 -7.79
N LEU A 20 3.43 -1.11 -7.21
CA LEU A 20 3.11 -2.33 -7.94
C LEU A 20 1.69 -2.80 -7.62
N ASP A 21 0.88 -2.98 -8.65
CA ASP A 21 -0.36 -3.74 -8.55
C ASP A 21 -0.06 -5.22 -8.79
N LEU A 22 -0.37 -6.06 -7.79
CA LEU A 22 -0.13 -7.50 -7.88
C LEU A 22 -1.17 -8.24 -8.75
N ASP A 23 -2.19 -7.57 -9.27
CA ASP A 23 -3.15 -8.14 -10.23
C ASP A 23 -2.58 -8.29 -11.65
N MET A 24 -1.37 -7.82 -11.88
CA MET A 24 -0.65 -8.02 -13.13
C MET A 24 -0.30 -9.50 -13.36
N GLU A 25 -0.03 -9.85 -14.62
CA GLU A 25 0.47 -11.19 -14.95
C GLU A 25 1.67 -11.60 -14.08
N LYS A 26 1.65 -12.83 -13.57
CA LYS A 26 2.70 -13.40 -12.68
C LYS A 26 4.13 -13.18 -13.21
N GLU A 27 4.32 -13.33 -14.52
CA GLU A 27 5.65 -13.14 -15.13
C GLU A 27 6.07 -11.67 -15.15
N THR A 28 5.12 -10.75 -15.27
CA THR A 28 5.39 -9.31 -15.16
C THR A 28 5.80 -8.96 -13.71
N VAL A 29 5.04 -9.43 -12.72
CA VAL A 29 5.39 -9.25 -11.30
C VAL A 29 6.78 -9.78 -10.97
N LYS A 30 7.11 -11.01 -11.42
CA LYS A 30 8.46 -11.59 -11.23
C LYS A 30 9.56 -10.73 -11.85
N GLN A 31 9.32 -10.20 -13.06
CA GLN A 31 10.32 -9.33 -13.73
C GLN A 31 10.52 -8.03 -12.95
N VAL A 32 9.43 -7.39 -12.49
CA VAL A 32 9.49 -6.17 -11.66
C VAL A 32 10.28 -6.44 -10.38
N LEU A 33 9.96 -7.49 -9.63
CA LEU A 33 10.66 -7.86 -8.40
C LEU A 33 12.16 -8.17 -8.65
N ARG A 34 12.48 -8.79 -9.78
CA ARG A 34 13.88 -9.02 -10.17
C ARG A 34 14.64 -7.72 -10.45
N PHE A 35 14.02 -6.77 -11.15
CA PHE A 35 14.61 -5.44 -11.37
C PHE A 35 14.74 -4.66 -10.07
N ALA A 36 13.71 -4.69 -9.22
CA ALA A 36 13.76 -4.08 -7.90
C ALA A 36 14.97 -4.56 -7.09
N LYS A 37 15.18 -5.89 -7.05
CA LYS A 37 16.34 -6.48 -6.39
C LYS A 37 17.66 -6.08 -7.06
N LYS A 38 17.72 -6.10 -8.40
CA LYS A 38 18.92 -5.72 -9.18
C LYS A 38 19.38 -4.29 -8.89
N TYR A 39 18.43 -3.36 -8.79
CA TYR A 39 18.69 -1.92 -8.61
C TYR A 39 18.47 -1.44 -7.17
N ASN A 40 18.25 -2.36 -6.21
CA ASN A 40 17.99 -2.08 -4.80
C ASN A 40 16.86 -1.04 -4.61
N LYS A 41 15.75 -1.23 -5.32
CA LYS A 41 14.59 -0.35 -5.26
C LYS A 41 13.55 -0.86 -4.29
N ARG A 42 12.92 0.05 -3.56
CA ARG A 42 11.78 -0.27 -2.69
C ARG A 42 10.55 -0.60 -3.52
N VAL A 43 9.82 -1.64 -3.11
CA VAL A 43 8.58 -2.06 -3.76
C VAL A 43 7.43 -1.93 -2.77
N TYR A 44 6.43 -1.16 -3.14
CA TYR A 44 5.18 -1.01 -2.41
C TYR A 44 4.07 -1.60 -3.24
N ALA A 45 3.27 -2.50 -2.67
CA ALA A 45 2.29 -3.24 -3.43
C ALA A 45 0.87 -3.08 -2.88
N ALA A 46 -0.10 -3.06 -3.78
CA ALA A 46 -1.51 -3.25 -3.49
C ALA A 46 -2.04 -4.43 -4.30
N ILE A 47 -3.24 -4.89 -3.96
CA ILE A 47 -3.93 -5.95 -4.67
C ILE A 47 -5.45 -5.72 -4.57
N SER A 48 -6.15 -5.98 -5.66
CA SER A 48 -7.61 -5.98 -5.71
C SER A 48 -8.17 -7.39 -5.88
N ASN A 49 -7.37 -8.30 -6.46
CA ASN A 49 -7.73 -9.71 -6.66
C ASN A 49 -6.81 -10.63 -5.86
N MET A 50 -7.30 -11.14 -4.76
CA MET A 50 -6.53 -11.95 -3.80
C MET A 50 -6.05 -13.30 -4.35
N SER A 51 -6.54 -13.78 -5.51
CA SER A 51 -6.13 -15.08 -6.06
C SER A 51 -4.62 -15.18 -6.30
N ILE A 52 -3.99 -14.11 -6.79
CA ILE A 52 -2.54 -14.07 -7.01
C ILE A 52 -1.78 -14.08 -5.67
N ALA A 53 -2.21 -13.27 -4.69
CA ALA A 53 -1.56 -13.23 -3.38
C ALA A 53 -1.66 -14.57 -2.65
N MET A 54 -2.80 -15.25 -2.73
CA MET A 54 -2.99 -16.57 -2.13
C MET A 54 -2.12 -17.65 -2.79
N GLU A 55 -1.98 -17.63 -4.12
CA GLU A 55 -1.13 -18.55 -4.86
C GLU A 55 0.37 -18.24 -4.74
N ARG A 56 0.71 -16.96 -4.55
CA ARG A 56 2.08 -16.46 -4.64
C ARG A 56 2.44 -15.60 -3.43
N ARG A 57 2.29 -16.19 -2.24
CA ARG A 57 2.72 -15.56 -0.97
C ARG A 57 4.20 -15.14 -0.99
N ASP A 58 5.01 -15.81 -1.81
CA ASP A 58 6.41 -15.45 -2.02
C ASP A 58 6.59 -14.04 -2.64
N PHE A 59 5.60 -13.51 -3.35
CA PHE A 59 5.63 -12.12 -3.82
C PHE A 59 5.49 -11.13 -2.64
N LEU A 60 4.60 -11.42 -1.69
CA LEU A 60 4.40 -10.58 -0.51
C LEU A 60 5.66 -10.51 0.38
N GLN A 61 6.46 -11.55 0.40
CA GLN A 61 7.73 -11.59 1.13
C GLN A 61 8.84 -10.77 0.46
N GLN A 62 8.65 -10.35 -0.79
CA GLN A 62 9.63 -9.61 -1.57
C GLN A 62 9.27 -8.13 -1.74
N VAL A 63 8.11 -7.68 -1.22
CA VAL A 63 7.72 -6.27 -1.23
C VAL A 63 8.02 -5.62 0.12
N ASP A 64 8.39 -4.34 0.12
CA ASP A 64 8.72 -3.60 1.35
C ASP A 64 7.50 -3.21 2.16
N CYS A 65 6.35 -3.03 1.51
CA CYS A 65 5.07 -2.79 2.15
C CYS A 65 3.92 -3.25 1.25
N PHE A 66 3.00 -4.02 1.82
CA PHE A 66 1.78 -4.49 1.16
C PHE A 66 0.56 -3.82 1.79
N VAL A 67 -0.32 -3.27 0.97
CA VAL A 67 -1.56 -2.60 1.41
C VAL A 67 -2.78 -3.34 0.87
N CYS A 68 -3.72 -3.65 1.75
CA CYS A 68 -5.00 -4.26 1.41
C CYS A 68 -6.12 -3.80 2.37
N ASN A 69 -7.35 -4.23 2.16
CA ASN A 69 -8.45 -4.01 3.10
C ASN A 69 -8.65 -5.21 4.06
N GLN A 70 -9.60 -5.08 5.00
CA GLN A 70 -9.90 -6.13 5.98
C GLN A 70 -10.32 -7.45 5.33
N GLN A 71 -11.18 -7.40 4.32
CA GLN A 71 -11.70 -8.60 3.64
C GLN A 71 -10.56 -9.31 2.89
N GLU A 72 -9.73 -8.55 2.19
CA GLU A 72 -8.54 -9.07 1.51
C GLU A 72 -7.55 -9.70 2.49
N ALA A 73 -7.33 -9.07 3.64
CA ALA A 73 -6.49 -9.64 4.69
C ALA A 73 -7.09 -10.94 5.24
N GLY A 74 -8.40 -11.00 5.43
CA GLY A 74 -9.12 -12.20 5.83
C GLY A 74 -8.94 -13.34 4.84
N LEU A 75 -9.10 -13.07 3.55
CA LEU A 75 -8.84 -14.05 2.48
C LEU A 75 -7.40 -14.55 2.50
N LEU A 76 -6.42 -13.65 2.67
CA LEU A 76 -5.00 -14.01 2.70
C LEU A 76 -4.65 -14.97 3.84
N PHE A 77 -5.23 -14.76 5.01
CA PHE A 77 -4.95 -15.55 6.21
C PHE A 77 -6.02 -16.60 6.51
N SER A 78 -7.03 -16.74 5.65
CA SER A 78 -8.13 -17.73 5.79
C SER A 78 -8.93 -17.54 7.08
N ASP A 79 -9.26 -16.28 7.39
CA ASP A 79 -9.98 -15.88 8.61
C ASP A 79 -10.97 -14.75 8.29
N ASP A 80 -11.89 -14.43 9.21
CA ASP A 80 -12.86 -13.34 9.09
C ASP A 80 -12.50 -12.19 10.03
N TYR A 81 -12.13 -11.07 9.43
CA TYR A 81 -11.71 -9.86 10.15
C TYR A 81 -12.74 -8.73 10.12
N ASP A 82 -13.86 -8.88 9.42
CA ASP A 82 -14.83 -7.79 9.20
C ASP A 82 -15.40 -7.21 10.51
N HIS A 83 -15.46 -8.02 11.56
CA HIS A 83 -15.98 -7.63 12.87
C HIS A 83 -14.91 -7.10 13.84
N LEU A 84 -13.64 -7.11 13.48
CA LEU A 84 -12.55 -6.72 14.38
C LEU A 84 -12.47 -5.19 14.55
N SER A 85 -12.26 -4.77 15.79
CA SER A 85 -11.85 -3.40 16.09
C SER A 85 -10.40 -3.14 15.62
N PRO A 86 -9.98 -1.89 15.40
CA PRO A 86 -8.59 -1.58 15.04
C PRO A 86 -7.55 -2.13 16.03
N ALA A 87 -7.89 -2.15 17.32
CA ALA A 87 -6.99 -2.71 18.35
C ALA A 87 -6.83 -4.22 18.20
N ALA A 88 -7.95 -4.96 18.03
CA ALA A 88 -7.92 -6.41 17.82
C ALA A 88 -7.24 -6.75 16.48
N MET A 89 -7.55 -6.01 15.41
CA MET A 89 -6.91 -6.20 14.11
C MET A 89 -5.40 -6.01 14.16
N ARG A 90 -4.89 -5.05 14.95
CA ARG A 90 -3.46 -4.83 15.14
C ARG A 90 -2.76 -6.07 15.71
N GLU A 91 -3.36 -6.71 16.72
CA GLU A 91 -2.77 -7.90 17.37
C GLU A 91 -2.73 -9.09 16.42
N VAL A 92 -3.84 -9.34 15.72
CA VAL A 92 -3.95 -10.41 14.73
C VAL A 92 -2.98 -10.17 13.57
N LEU A 93 -2.96 -8.94 13.04
CA LEU A 93 -2.08 -8.58 11.92
C LEU A 93 -0.60 -8.75 12.30
N ALA A 94 -0.19 -8.32 13.50
CA ALA A 94 1.19 -8.45 13.96
C ALA A 94 1.63 -9.91 14.04
N ALA A 95 0.77 -10.81 14.57
CA ALA A 95 1.04 -12.24 14.62
C ALA A 95 1.16 -12.86 13.22
N ASN A 96 0.25 -12.52 12.32
CA ASN A 96 0.20 -13.06 10.95
C ASN A 96 1.38 -12.57 10.09
N VAL A 97 1.72 -11.29 10.14
CA VAL A 97 2.86 -10.70 9.43
C VAL A 97 4.17 -11.37 9.87
N HIS A 98 4.34 -11.58 11.17
CA HIS A 98 5.51 -12.27 11.70
C HIS A 98 5.59 -13.72 11.21
N SER A 99 4.50 -14.49 11.36
CA SER A 99 4.48 -15.92 10.98
C SER A 99 4.59 -16.14 9.47
N ALA A 100 4.03 -15.25 8.65
CA ALA A 100 4.12 -15.31 7.20
C ALA A 100 5.43 -14.73 6.63
N ASN A 101 6.27 -14.14 7.47
CA ASN A 101 7.50 -13.46 7.07
C ASN A 101 7.25 -12.36 6.01
N ILE A 102 6.16 -11.61 6.16
CA ILE A 102 5.84 -10.44 5.32
C ILE A 102 6.57 -9.23 5.92
N PRO A 103 7.39 -8.48 5.16
CA PRO A 103 8.18 -7.38 5.72
C PRO A 103 7.34 -6.29 6.39
N CYS A 104 6.25 -5.89 5.74
CA CYS A 104 5.30 -4.90 6.24
C CYS A 104 3.94 -5.08 5.59
N MET A 105 2.88 -4.94 6.37
CA MET A 105 1.51 -4.96 5.87
C MET A 105 0.69 -3.83 6.50
N VAL A 106 -0.16 -3.21 5.69
CA VAL A 106 -1.13 -2.20 6.11
C VAL A 106 -2.52 -2.66 5.70
N VAL A 107 -3.45 -2.66 6.64
CA VAL A 107 -4.85 -3.04 6.40
C VAL A 107 -5.74 -1.83 6.62
N THR A 108 -6.44 -1.41 5.57
CA THR A 108 -7.43 -0.34 5.65
C THR A 108 -8.75 -0.86 6.22
N MET A 109 -9.37 -0.07 7.09
CA MET A 109 -10.59 -0.40 7.83
C MET A 109 -11.68 0.67 7.62
N GLY A 110 -11.74 1.27 6.44
CA GLY A 110 -12.70 2.30 6.09
C GLY A 110 -12.67 3.47 7.08
N GLY A 111 -13.84 3.83 7.61
CA GLY A 111 -13.99 4.93 8.59
C GLY A 111 -13.29 4.70 9.93
N GLN A 112 -12.79 3.49 10.22
CA GLN A 112 -12.00 3.18 11.41
C GLN A 112 -10.50 3.47 11.23
N GLY A 113 -10.05 3.79 10.00
CA GLY A 113 -8.67 4.12 9.70
C GLY A 113 -7.89 2.96 9.09
N ALA A 114 -6.66 2.77 9.53
CA ALA A 114 -5.79 1.70 9.06
C ALA A 114 -4.96 1.12 10.21
N VAL A 115 -4.60 -0.13 10.07
CA VAL A 115 -3.72 -0.86 10.98
C VAL A 115 -2.47 -1.29 10.21
N TYR A 116 -1.32 -1.20 10.82
CA TYR A 116 -0.08 -1.67 10.21
C TYR A 116 0.69 -2.59 11.16
N ALA A 117 1.45 -3.50 10.56
CA ALA A 117 2.42 -4.34 11.26
C ALA A 117 3.65 -4.61 10.39
N ARG A 118 4.79 -4.75 11.03
CA ARG A 118 6.08 -5.12 10.43
C ARG A 118 6.61 -6.42 11.02
N ALA A 119 7.38 -7.16 10.25
CA ALA A 119 8.03 -8.38 10.72
C ALA A 119 8.95 -8.18 11.93
N ASN A 120 9.46 -6.96 12.14
CA ASN A 120 10.30 -6.60 13.29
C ASN A 120 9.52 -6.36 14.60
N GLY A 121 8.19 -6.53 14.58
CA GLY A 121 7.31 -6.34 15.74
C GLY A 121 6.70 -4.95 15.88
N GLU A 122 7.10 -3.98 15.05
CA GLU A 122 6.45 -2.66 15.02
C GLU A 122 5.00 -2.80 14.53
N SER A 123 4.03 -2.28 15.26
CA SER A 123 2.63 -2.26 14.85
C SER A 123 1.90 -1.05 15.42
N GLY A 124 0.81 -0.64 14.77
CA GLY A 124 0.04 0.49 15.24
C GLY A 124 -1.27 0.69 14.48
N VAL A 125 -2.01 1.69 14.92
CA VAL A 125 -3.28 2.13 14.35
C VAL A 125 -3.15 3.57 13.90
N VAL A 126 -3.64 3.89 12.71
CA VAL A 126 -3.72 5.24 12.18
C VAL A 126 -5.20 5.59 12.00
N PRO A 127 -5.73 6.60 12.68
CA PRO A 127 -7.15 6.94 12.57
C PRO A 127 -7.50 7.48 11.19
N ALA A 128 -8.75 7.23 10.75
CA ALA A 128 -9.28 7.85 9.54
C ALA A 128 -9.47 9.37 9.75
N LYS A 129 -9.24 10.13 8.68
CA LYS A 129 -9.67 11.52 8.65
C LYS A 129 -11.16 11.58 8.45
N LYS A 130 -11.90 12.17 9.41
CA LYS A 130 -13.36 12.34 9.32
C LYS A 130 -13.72 13.38 8.27
N VAL A 131 -14.59 13.01 7.35
CA VAL A 131 -15.13 13.85 6.29
C VAL A 131 -16.56 13.42 5.97
N ASP A 132 -17.31 14.27 5.28
CA ASP A 132 -18.59 13.89 4.70
C ASP A 132 -18.34 13.03 3.46
N VAL A 133 -18.83 11.80 3.48
CA VAL A 133 -18.61 10.81 2.42
C VAL A 133 -19.66 10.96 1.34
N ILE A 134 -19.23 11.19 0.11
CA ILE A 134 -20.10 11.23 -1.09
C ILE A 134 -20.04 9.89 -1.83
N ASP A 135 -18.82 9.40 -2.12
CA ASP A 135 -18.59 8.11 -2.78
C ASP A 135 -17.29 7.50 -2.22
N THR A 136 -17.28 6.21 -1.98
CA THR A 136 -16.11 5.49 -1.46
C THR A 136 -15.22 4.91 -2.56
N THR A 137 -15.61 5.01 -3.82
CA THR A 137 -14.84 4.52 -4.96
C THR A 137 -13.48 5.22 -5.04
N GLY A 138 -12.42 4.44 -5.24
CA GLY A 138 -11.05 4.97 -5.31
C GLY A 138 -10.40 5.29 -3.95
N ALA A 139 -11.11 5.11 -2.83
CA ALA A 139 -10.55 5.37 -1.49
C ALA A 139 -9.30 4.52 -1.21
N GLY A 140 -9.34 3.24 -1.56
CA GLY A 140 -8.22 2.30 -1.38
C GLY A 140 -7.00 2.71 -2.20
N ASP A 141 -7.21 3.03 -3.47
CA ASP A 141 -6.15 3.47 -4.39
C ASP A 141 -5.52 4.78 -3.93
N ALA A 142 -6.35 5.74 -3.50
CA ALA A 142 -5.88 7.01 -2.96
C ALA A 142 -5.10 6.81 -1.64
N PHE A 143 -5.56 5.92 -0.76
CA PHE A 143 -4.84 5.57 0.46
C PHE A 143 -3.48 4.94 0.13
N PHE A 144 -3.46 3.99 -0.79
CA PHE A 144 -2.22 3.35 -1.26
C PHE A 144 -1.27 4.38 -1.85
N ALA A 145 -1.73 5.20 -2.80
CA ALA A 145 -0.91 6.25 -3.43
C ALA A 145 -0.29 7.20 -2.40
N GLY A 146 -1.09 7.72 -1.46
CA GLY A 146 -0.59 8.61 -0.41
C GLY A 146 0.42 7.94 0.52
N THR A 147 0.20 6.65 0.86
CA THR A 147 1.13 5.87 1.67
C THR A 147 2.46 5.66 0.95
N VAL A 148 2.42 5.28 -0.34
CA VAL A 148 3.61 5.10 -1.20
C VAL A 148 4.40 6.40 -1.32
N ILE A 149 3.73 7.51 -1.61
CA ILE A 149 4.38 8.83 -1.68
C ILE A 149 5.09 9.14 -0.35
N GLY A 150 4.41 8.98 0.78
CA GLY A 150 5.02 9.22 2.09
C GLY A 150 6.28 8.39 2.32
N LEU A 151 6.22 7.08 2.04
CA LEU A 151 7.36 6.16 2.19
C LEU A 151 8.50 6.49 1.23
N THR A 152 8.21 6.84 -0.02
CA THR A 152 9.20 7.21 -1.04
C THR A 152 9.99 8.44 -0.62
N TYR A 153 9.30 9.43 -0.04
CA TYR A 153 9.92 10.68 0.45
C TYR A 153 10.35 10.63 1.93
N GLY A 154 10.60 9.41 2.45
CA GLY A 154 11.29 9.20 3.71
C GLY A 154 10.45 9.41 4.97
N LYS A 155 9.12 9.52 4.88
CA LYS A 155 8.27 9.53 6.06
C LYS A 155 8.25 8.13 6.71
N ASN A 156 8.13 8.07 8.02
CA ASN A 156 7.89 6.81 8.70
C ASN A 156 6.49 6.23 8.33
N LEU A 157 6.28 4.95 8.62
CA LEU A 157 5.06 4.25 8.21
C LEU A 157 3.77 4.88 8.77
N PRO A 158 3.67 5.25 10.08
CA PRO A 158 2.48 5.93 10.58
C PRO A 158 2.17 7.25 9.86
N ALA A 159 3.19 8.07 9.61
CA ALA A 159 3.02 9.35 8.91
C ALA A 159 2.64 9.14 7.44
N SER A 160 3.15 8.10 6.79
CA SER A 160 2.80 7.72 5.43
C SER A 160 1.36 7.23 5.33
N CYS A 161 0.90 6.39 6.26
CA CYS A 161 -0.50 5.97 6.35
C CYS A 161 -1.44 7.15 6.66
N ALA A 162 -1.01 8.12 7.49
CA ALA A 162 -1.78 9.34 7.74
C ALA A 162 -1.91 10.21 6.47
N LEU A 163 -0.88 10.26 5.64
CA LEU A 163 -0.94 10.90 4.32
C LEU A 163 -1.91 10.15 3.41
N GLY A 164 -1.85 8.82 3.37
CA GLY A 164 -2.82 7.97 2.65
C GLY A 164 -4.25 8.24 3.10
N SER A 165 -4.50 8.31 4.42
CA SER A 165 -5.81 8.64 4.97
C SER A 165 -6.32 10.03 4.55
N ARG A 166 -5.43 11.03 4.47
CA ARG A 166 -5.80 12.38 3.97
C ARG A 166 -6.15 12.37 2.49
N LEU A 167 -5.39 11.62 1.69
CA LEU A 167 -5.65 11.53 0.25
C LEU A 167 -6.96 10.78 -0.01
N ALA A 168 -7.20 9.66 0.65
CA ALA A 168 -8.45 8.94 0.59
C ALA A 168 -9.65 9.84 0.98
N ALA A 169 -9.51 10.60 2.07
CA ALA A 169 -10.54 11.54 2.51
C ALA A 169 -10.84 12.61 1.44
N SER A 170 -9.85 13.10 0.71
CA SER A 170 -10.06 14.09 -0.36
C SER A 170 -10.81 13.51 -1.56
N VAL A 171 -10.63 12.22 -1.85
CA VAL A 171 -11.32 11.52 -2.94
C VAL A 171 -12.77 11.22 -2.58
N ILE A 172 -13.03 10.67 -1.38
CA ILE A 172 -14.38 10.28 -0.98
C ILE A 172 -15.32 11.45 -0.66
N SER A 173 -14.79 12.67 -0.58
CA SER A 173 -15.56 13.91 -0.33
C SER A 173 -16.07 14.58 -1.59
N ILE A 174 -15.86 14.00 -2.76
CA ILE A 174 -16.27 14.54 -4.06
C ILE A 174 -16.84 13.44 -4.93
N THR A 175 -17.39 13.81 -6.08
CA THR A 175 -17.98 12.87 -7.06
C THR A 175 -16.94 12.26 -8.01
N GLU A 176 -15.77 12.86 -8.13
CA GLU A 176 -14.68 12.33 -8.93
C GLU A 176 -13.87 11.31 -8.12
N ASN A 177 -13.44 10.21 -8.76
CA ASN A 177 -12.69 9.13 -8.12
C ASN A 177 -11.18 9.41 -7.99
N VAL A 178 -10.78 10.68 -8.11
CA VAL A 178 -9.38 11.13 -8.06
C VAL A 178 -9.26 12.34 -7.16
N CYS A 179 -8.08 12.55 -6.58
CA CYS A 179 -7.82 13.76 -5.80
C CYS A 179 -7.92 14.99 -6.71
N PRO A 180 -8.85 15.93 -6.46
CA PRO A 180 -9.11 17.05 -7.36
C PRO A 180 -7.92 18.00 -7.46
N ARG A 181 -7.11 18.04 -6.40
CA ARG A 181 -5.93 18.88 -6.31
C ARG A 181 -4.91 18.28 -5.36
N PHE A 182 -3.85 17.74 -5.90
CA PHE A 182 -2.71 17.30 -5.11
C PHE A 182 -1.61 18.38 -5.15
N ARG A 183 -1.41 19.06 -4.02
CA ARG A 183 -0.27 19.97 -3.82
C ARG A 183 0.61 19.40 -2.73
N PRO A 184 1.85 18.96 -3.02
CA PRO A 184 2.72 18.27 -2.08
C PRO A 184 2.86 18.99 -0.74
N LEU A 185 3.06 20.28 -0.72
CA LEU A 185 3.21 21.08 0.50
C LEU A 185 1.97 21.05 1.40
N GLU A 186 0.75 21.01 0.83
CA GLU A 186 -0.49 20.91 1.61
C GLU A 186 -0.61 19.56 2.32
N PHE A 187 0.09 18.55 1.81
CA PHE A 187 0.20 17.22 2.41
C PHE A 187 1.45 17.06 3.28
N GLY A 188 2.22 18.14 3.49
CA GLY A 188 3.45 18.14 4.29
C GLY A 188 4.59 17.38 3.63
N LEU A 189 4.63 17.41 2.30
CA LEU A 189 5.71 16.89 1.48
C LEU A 189 6.49 18.03 0.88
N ASP A 190 7.79 18.08 1.17
CA ASP A 190 8.73 19.00 0.52
C ASP A 190 9.34 18.26 -0.68
N ILE A 191 8.57 18.23 -1.77
CA ILE A 191 8.98 17.60 -3.02
C ILE A 191 9.39 18.70 -3.98
N PRO A 192 10.58 18.62 -4.60
CA PRO A 192 10.96 19.55 -5.66
C PRO A 192 9.91 19.50 -6.77
N VAL A 193 9.38 20.67 -7.13
CA VAL A 193 8.54 20.78 -8.32
C VAL A 193 9.47 20.60 -9.51
N LEU A 194 9.26 19.53 -10.27
CA LEU A 194 9.91 19.37 -11.57
C LEU A 194 9.23 20.37 -12.52
N ASP A 195 9.96 21.37 -12.97
CA ASP A 195 9.54 22.33 -13.98
C ASP A 195 9.31 21.65 -15.34
#